data_53d3d80aee47325f781f7bc870dd8aa7
#
_entry.id   53d3d80aee47325f781f7bc870dd8aa7
#
_cell.length_a   1.000
_cell.length_b   1.000
_cell.length_c   1.000
_cell.angle_alpha   90.00
_cell.angle_beta   90.00
_cell.angle_gamma   90.00
#
_symmetry.space_group_name_H-M   'P 1'
#
loop_
_entity.id
_entity.type
_entity.pdbx_description
1 polymer ?
#
loop_
_entity_poly.entity_id
_entity_poly.type
_entity_poly.pdbx_seq_one_letter_code
_entity_poly.pdbx_strand_id
1 'polypeptide(L)'
;MYYVRSDWSRSRKALGSAALLLLPLLAGCATTPKYRPVSDTPVRIGPPYVIRGVTYTPADDRNYDMLGDASWYGSESGNQTANGERYMKNWISAAHTTLPLPSYVEVTALDTGRTILVRVNDRGPFAQNRIIDLSEGAAELLGIRQQGAAQVRVRRVDPPEADRARLRAGKPAMARPDVPQSVLAPWRARLAAYRASQGRGGARR
;
A
#
# COMPACT_ATOMS: atom_id res chain seq x y z
N MET A 1 47.37 -61.36 71.82
CA MET A 1 48.80 -61.00 71.74
C MET A 1 48.94 -59.85 70.76
N TYR A 2 49.28 -58.70 71.27
CA TYR A 2 49.95 -57.54 70.63
C TYR A 2 49.57 -57.18 69.17
N TYR A 3 49.39 -55.90 68.67
CA TYR A 3 49.95 -54.64 69.15
C TYR A 3 49.12 -53.49 68.42
N VAL A 4 48.94 -52.44 69.15
CA VAL A 4 48.48 -51.10 68.78
C VAL A 4 49.43 -50.48 67.75
N ARG A 5 48.92 -49.69 66.80
CA ARG A 5 49.42 -48.34 66.57
C ARG A 5 48.49 -47.52 65.65
N SER A 6 48.15 -46.41 66.18
CA SER A 6 47.75 -45.14 65.64
C SER A 6 48.61 -44.61 64.52
N ASP A 7 48.00 -43.90 63.57
CA ASP A 7 48.44 -42.58 63.13
C ASP A 7 47.47 -42.07 62.10
N TRP A 8 46.83 -41.06 62.40
CA TRP A 8 46.97 -39.62 62.21
C TRP A 8 47.11 -39.20 60.76
N SER A 9 46.15 -38.49 60.32
CA SER A 9 46.32 -37.18 59.70
C SER A 9 45.71 -36.95 58.32
N ARG A 10 45.10 -35.84 58.31
CA ARG A 10 44.93 -34.84 57.26
C ARG A 10 43.64 -34.92 56.44
N SER A 11 42.73 -34.19 57.03
CA SER A 11 41.71 -33.48 56.29
C SER A 11 42.25 -32.73 55.07
N ARG A 12 41.89 -33.09 53.90
CA ARG A 12 42.00 -32.22 52.73
C ARG A 12 40.65 -31.71 52.44
N LYS A 13 40.39 -30.43 52.80
CA LYS A 13 39.28 -29.65 52.36
C LYS A 13 39.37 -29.50 50.82
N ALA A 14 38.53 -30.17 50.09
CA ALA A 14 38.33 -29.89 48.67
C ALA A 14 37.54 -28.58 48.55
N LEU A 15 38.20 -27.51 48.18
CA LEU A 15 37.58 -26.29 47.71
C LEU A 15 36.92 -26.61 46.37
N GLY A 16 35.60 -26.76 46.41
CA GLY A 16 34.81 -26.81 45.20
C GLY A 16 34.83 -25.44 44.52
N SER A 17 35.57 -25.33 43.43
CA SER A 17 35.45 -24.17 42.50
C SER A 17 34.11 -24.22 41.80
N ALA A 18 33.16 -23.44 42.28
CA ALA A 18 31.95 -23.17 41.57
C ALA A 18 32.30 -22.33 40.33
N ALA A 19 32.44 -22.98 39.19
CA ALA A 19 32.54 -22.28 37.90
C ALA A 19 31.19 -21.66 37.58
N LEU A 20 31.07 -20.37 37.84
CA LEU A 20 29.92 -19.55 37.43
C LEU A 20 29.96 -19.41 35.91
N LEU A 21 29.18 -20.23 35.18
CA LEU A 21 28.97 -20.11 33.75
C LEU A 21 28.16 -18.84 33.51
N LEU A 22 28.84 -17.73 33.23
CA LEU A 22 28.24 -16.54 32.63
C LEU A 22 27.82 -16.89 31.19
N LEU A 23 26.54 -17.22 31.01
CA LEU A 23 25.93 -17.19 29.67
C LEU A 23 25.91 -15.74 29.19
N PRO A 24 26.55 -15.40 28.05
CA PRO A 24 26.33 -14.09 27.44
C PRO A 24 24.86 -14.02 26.96
N LEU A 25 24.06 -13.16 27.56
CA LEU A 25 22.82 -12.71 27.00
C LEU A 25 23.16 -11.99 25.67
N LEU A 26 23.03 -12.70 24.57
CA LEU A 26 22.99 -12.09 23.26
C LEU A 26 21.69 -11.29 23.18
N ALA A 27 21.71 -10.04 23.64
CA ALA A 27 20.70 -9.05 23.36
C ALA A 27 20.77 -8.78 21.85
N GLY A 28 20.08 -9.60 21.06
CA GLY A 28 19.86 -9.35 19.65
C GLY A 28 19.11 -8.02 19.53
N CYS A 29 19.80 -6.97 19.05
CA CYS A 29 19.14 -5.76 18.60
C CYS A 29 18.19 -6.17 17.47
N ALA A 30 16.91 -6.42 17.79
CA ALA A 30 15.87 -6.56 16.80
C ALA A 30 15.72 -5.19 16.12
N THR A 31 16.40 -5.02 14.99
CA THR A 31 16.23 -3.83 14.14
C THR A 31 14.79 -3.88 13.61
N THR A 32 13.97 -2.93 14.06
CA THR A 32 12.60 -2.78 13.56
C THR A 32 12.66 -2.60 12.04
N PRO A 33 11.95 -3.41 11.26
CA PRO A 33 12.01 -3.27 9.80
C PRO A 33 11.56 -1.87 9.40
N LYS A 34 12.32 -1.22 8.52
CA LYS A 34 12.07 0.14 8.04
C LYS A 34 10.69 0.28 7.37
N TYR A 35 10.18 -0.80 6.78
CA TYR A 35 8.91 -0.83 6.06
C TYR A 35 8.00 -1.92 6.63
N ARG A 36 6.70 -1.67 6.59
CA ARG A 36 5.72 -2.72 6.88
C ARG A 36 5.76 -3.80 5.79
N PRO A 37 5.58 -5.06 6.17
CA PRO A 37 5.33 -6.12 5.20
C PRO A 37 4.08 -5.82 4.37
N VAL A 38 4.09 -6.21 3.10
CA VAL A 38 2.91 -6.10 2.24
C VAL A 38 1.84 -7.07 2.72
N SER A 39 0.70 -6.53 3.15
CA SER A 39 -0.41 -7.29 3.72
C SER A 39 -1.73 -6.57 3.48
N ASP A 40 -2.80 -7.34 3.36
CA ASP A 40 -4.16 -6.79 3.29
C ASP A 40 -4.78 -6.58 4.68
N THR A 41 -4.08 -6.97 5.74
CA THR A 41 -4.55 -6.82 7.12
C THR A 41 -3.49 -6.14 8.00
N PRO A 42 -3.91 -5.30 8.95
CA PRO A 42 -5.24 -4.73 9.06
C PRO A 42 -5.53 -3.68 7.98
N VAL A 43 -6.76 -3.60 7.51
CA VAL A 43 -7.23 -2.47 6.68
C VAL A 43 -7.36 -1.22 7.56
N ARG A 44 -6.85 -0.10 7.10
CA ARG A 44 -6.84 1.18 7.84
C ARG A 44 -7.64 2.23 7.09
N ILE A 45 -8.63 2.80 7.73
CA ILE A 45 -9.33 3.98 7.21
C ILE A 45 -8.47 5.23 7.48
N GLY A 46 -8.02 5.38 8.71
CA GLY A 46 -7.25 6.54 9.16
C GLY A 46 -8.13 7.73 9.56
N PRO A 47 -7.58 8.68 10.33
CA PRO A 47 -8.27 9.92 10.69
C PRO A 47 -8.33 10.88 9.50
N PRO A 48 -9.18 11.92 9.55
CA PRO A 48 -9.10 13.06 8.64
C PRO A 48 -7.70 13.70 8.66
N TYR A 49 -7.25 14.18 7.52
CA TYR A 49 -5.96 14.84 7.39
C TYR A 49 -6.05 16.05 6.45
N VAL A 50 -5.14 17.01 6.61
CA VAL A 50 -5.14 18.26 5.85
C VAL A 50 -3.88 18.36 5.00
N ILE A 51 -4.05 18.63 3.71
CA ILE A 51 -2.95 18.93 2.78
C ILE A 51 -3.27 20.27 2.06
N ARG A 52 -2.38 21.23 2.17
CA ARG A 52 -2.52 22.54 1.52
C ARG A 52 -3.88 23.20 1.80
N GLY A 53 -4.38 23.09 3.03
CA GLY A 53 -5.66 23.67 3.44
C GLY A 53 -6.91 22.86 3.04
N VAL A 54 -6.76 21.75 2.30
CA VAL A 54 -7.87 20.86 1.94
C VAL A 54 -7.94 19.72 2.95
N THR A 55 -9.11 19.53 3.55
CA THR A 55 -9.37 18.40 4.46
C THR A 55 -9.86 17.18 3.68
N TYR A 56 -9.19 16.06 3.88
CA TYR A 56 -9.56 14.75 3.34
C TYR A 56 -10.05 13.87 4.49
N THR A 57 -11.24 13.27 4.32
CA THR A 57 -11.85 12.39 5.33
C THR A 57 -11.92 10.97 4.77
N PRO A 58 -10.98 10.08 5.15
CA PRO A 58 -11.04 8.68 4.73
C PRO A 58 -12.29 7.99 5.22
N ALA A 59 -12.89 7.13 4.37
CA ALA A 59 -14.09 6.38 4.68
C ALA A 59 -14.09 5.00 4.00
N ASP A 60 -14.79 4.03 4.59
CA ASP A 60 -15.00 2.70 3.99
C ASP A 60 -16.14 2.74 2.97
N ASP A 61 -15.97 3.55 1.91
CA ASP A 61 -16.96 3.61 0.82
C ASP A 61 -16.81 2.37 -0.08
N ARG A 62 -17.67 1.39 0.13
CA ARG A 62 -17.70 0.15 -0.66
C ARG A 62 -18.32 0.33 -2.04
N ASN A 63 -19.07 1.40 -2.23
CA ASN A 63 -19.74 1.72 -3.48
C ASN A 63 -19.00 2.79 -4.29
N TYR A 64 -17.76 3.10 -3.93
CA TYR A 64 -16.96 4.10 -4.64
C TYR A 64 -16.91 3.77 -6.14
N ASP A 65 -17.41 4.68 -6.95
CA ASP A 65 -17.48 4.57 -8.41
C ASP A 65 -17.51 5.98 -9.02
N MET A 66 -16.34 6.47 -9.43
CA MET A 66 -16.15 7.85 -9.85
C MET A 66 -15.49 7.96 -11.22
N LEU A 67 -15.85 9.01 -11.93
CA LEU A 67 -15.21 9.45 -13.16
C LEU A 67 -14.32 10.67 -12.85
N GLY A 68 -13.10 10.70 -13.38
CA GLY A 68 -12.16 11.79 -13.15
C GLY A 68 -10.86 11.60 -13.92
N ASP A 69 -9.81 12.30 -13.50
CA ASP A 69 -8.50 12.16 -14.08
C ASP A 69 -7.62 11.24 -13.21
N ALA A 70 -6.83 10.44 -13.88
CA ALA A 70 -5.69 9.74 -13.33
C ALA A 70 -4.38 10.37 -13.83
N SER A 71 -3.36 10.33 -12.98
CA SER A 71 -1.96 10.53 -13.36
C SER A 71 -1.15 9.37 -12.81
N TRP A 72 0.16 9.49 -12.86
CA TRP A 72 1.05 8.52 -12.24
C TRP A 72 2.20 9.23 -11.52
N TYR A 73 2.80 8.54 -10.56
CA TYR A 73 3.93 9.02 -9.78
C TYR A 73 5.09 8.03 -9.82
N GLY A 74 6.29 8.56 -9.80
CA GLY A 74 7.53 7.80 -9.79
C GLY A 74 8.23 7.82 -8.44
N SER A 75 9.55 7.61 -8.48
CA SER A 75 10.40 7.57 -7.27
C SER A 75 10.55 8.92 -6.55
N GLU A 76 10.17 10.02 -7.18
CA GLU A 76 10.15 11.37 -6.59
C GLU A 76 9.17 11.50 -5.41
N SER A 77 8.18 10.62 -5.31
CA SER A 77 7.19 10.60 -4.21
C SER A 77 7.71 9.95 -2.92
N GLY A 78 8.99 9.55 -2.89
CA GLY A 78 9.61 8.90 -1.73
C GLY A 78 9.59 7.37 -1.80
N ASN A 79 10.11 6.75 -0.74
CA ASN A 79 10.32 5.30 -0.71
C ASN A 79 9.33 4.54 0.18
N GLN A 80 8.37 5.25 0.81
CA GLN A 80 7.40 4.65 1.71
C GLN A 80 6.01 5.17 1.41
N THR A 81 5.06 4.26 1.29
CA THR A 81 3.64 4.57 1.09
C THR A 81 2.96 4.95 2.41
N ALA A 82 1.81 5.62 2.34
CA ALA A 82 1.00 5.94 3.52
C ALA A 82 0.55 4.70 4.31
N ASN A 83 0.48 3.53 3.68
CA ASN A 83 0.25 2.26 4.38
C ASN A 83 1.51 1.74 5.12
N GLY A 84 2.65 2.41 4.99
CA GLY A 84 3.91 2.03 5.61
C GLY A 84 4.74 1.00 4.84
N GLU A 85 4.28 0.58 3.67
CA GLU A 85 4.96 -0.36 2.78
C GLU A 85 6.08 0.35 1.99
N ARG A 86 7.06 -0.40 1.52
CA ARG A 86 8.04 0.14 0.59
C ARG A 86 7.37 0.46 -0.75
N TYR A 87 7.57 1.65 -1.28
CA TYR A 87 7.13 2.00 -2.62
C TYR A 87 7.98 1.29 -3.67
N MET A 88 7.34 0.66 -4.62
CA MET A 88 7.97 -0.07 -5.73
C MET A 88 7.33 0.41 -7.03
N LYS A 89 8.02 1.27 -7.78
CA LYS A 89 7.48 1.95 -8.97
C LYS A 89 6.89 1.01 -10.04
N ASN A 90 7.45 -0.19 -10.18
CA ASN A 90 7.02 -1.17 -11.18
C ASN A 90 5.87 -2.08 -10.70
N TRP A 91 5.42 -1.93 -9.45
CA TRP A 91 4.28 -2.69 -8.93
C TRP A 91 2.95 -2.10 -9.40
N ILE A 92 1.89 -2.91 -9.36
CA ILE A 92 0.56 -2.48 -9.79
C ILE A 92 -0.18 -1.92 -8.58
N SER A 93 0.14 -0.67 -8.23
CA SER A 93 -0.40 0.03 -7.05
C SER A 93 -0.88 1.44 -7.40
N ALA A 94 -1.57 2.06 -6.45
CA ALA A 94 -2.08 3.41 -6.60
C ALA A 94 -2.18 4.16 -5.27
N ALA A 95 -2.28 5.49 -5.36
CA ALA A 95 -2.63 6.41 -4.28
C ALA A 95 -4.07 6.90 -4.47
N HIS A 96 -4.84 6.92 -3.37
CA HIS A 96 -6.19 7.46 -3.31
C HIS A 96 -6.40 8.25 -2.02
N THR A 97 -7.14 9.37 -2.12
CA THR A 97 -7.28 10.31 -1.00
C THR A 97 -8.08 9.74 0.18
N THR A 98 -9.14 8.98 -0.06
CA THR A 98 -10.11 8.65 1.00
C THR A 98 -10.39 7.17 1.17
N LEU A 99 -10.11 6.30 0.18
CA LEU A 99 -10.35 4.86 0.32
C LEU A 99 -9.49 4.25 1.42
N PRO A 100 -9.95 3.16 2.09
CA PRO A 100 -9.15 2.44 3.07
C PRO A 100 -7.84 1.91 2.49
N LEU A 101 -6.81 1.76 3.32
CA LEU A 101 -5.50 1.22 2.94
C LEU A 101 -5.23 -0.10 3.67
N PRO A 102 -4.96 -1.20 2.93
CA PRO A 102 -5.11 -1.30 1.49
C PRO A 102 -6.56 -1.50 1.07
N SER A 103 -6.87 -1.14 -0.19
CA SER A 103 -8.11 -1.50 -0.88
C SER A 103 -7.81 -1.81 -2.35
N TYR A 104 -8.82 -2.26 -3.08
CA TYR A 104 -8.68 -2.63 -4.48
C TYR A 104 -9.67 -1.87 -5.34
N VAL A 105 -9.20 -1.38 -6.48
CA VAL A 105 -10.05 -0.69 -7.45
C VAL A 105 -9.77 -1.19 -8.86
N GLU A 106 -10.82 -1.24 -9.67
CA GLU A 106 -10.68 -1.31 -11.12
C GLU A 106 -10.55 0.10 -11.66
N VAL A 107 -9.58 0.30 -12.54
CA VAL A 107 -9.34 1.55 -13.24
C VAL A 107 -9.51 1.29 -14.72
N THR A 108 -10.49 1.98 -15.33
CA THR A 108 -10.77 1.90 -16.77
C THR A 108 -10.38 3.20 -17.45
N ALA A 109 -9.50 3.15 -18.44
CA ALA A 109 -9.17 4.30 -19.30
C ALA A 109 -10.35 4.59 -20.23
N LEU A 110 -10.87 5.82 -20.22
CA LEU A 110 -12.09 6.17 -20.97
C LEU A 110 -11.88 6.34 -22.47
N ASP A 111 -10.65 6.44 -22.92
CA ASP A 111 -10.29 6.52 -24.35
C ASP A 111 -10.21 5.14 -25.00
N THR A 112 -9.57 4.18 -24.35
CA THR A 112 -9.30 2.85 -24.89
C THR A 112 -10.28 1.78 -24.42
N GLY A 113 -10.87 1.94 -23.22
CA GLY A 113 -11.66 0.93 -22.53
C GLY A 113 -10.82 -0.06 -21.75
N ARG A 114 -9.47 0.02 -21.83
CA ARG A 114 -8.58 -0.86 -21.07
C ARG A 114 -8.87 -0.74 -19.59
N THR A 115 -8.99 -1.89 -18.93
CA THR A 115 -9.30 -1.98 -17.51
C THR A 115 -8.23 -2.80 -16.80
N ILE A 116 -7.72 -2.28 -15.69
CA ILE A 116 -6.79 -2.97 -14.80
C ILE A 116 -7.31 -2.98 -13.37
N LEU A 117 -6.90 -4.00 -12.61
CA LEU A 117 -7.06 -4.04 -11.17
C LEU A 117 -5.78 -3.51 -10.50
N VAL A 118 -5.93 -2.58 -9.55
CA VAL A 118 -4.80 -2.03 -8.80
C VAL A 118 -5.04 -2.11 -7.30
N ARG A 119 -3.95 -2.19 -6.54
CA ARG A 119 -3.99 -2.15 -5.08
C ARG A 119 -3.68 -0.74 -4.60
N VAL A 120 -4.63 -0.11 -3.91
CA VAL A 120 -4.48 1.20 -3.30
C VAL A 120 -3.77 1.02 -1.96
N ASN A 121 -2.56 1.54 -1.83
CA ASN A 121 -1.75 1.45 -0.61
C ASN A 121 -1.12 2.78 -0.21
N ASP A 122 -1.48 3.87 -0.90
CA ASP A 122 -0.93 5.20 -0.65
C ASP A 122 -2.01 6.28 -0.62
N ARG A 123 -1.64 7.50 -0.15
CA ARG A 123 -2.47 8.71 -0.09
C ARG A 123 -2.08 9.70 -1.18
N GLY A 124 -3.08 10.27 -1.82
CA GLY A 124 -3.04 11.16 -2.96
C GLY A 124 -4.14 10.80 -3.96
N PRO A 125 -4.26 11.51 -5.06
CA PRO A 125 -3.57 12.74 -5.47
C PRO A 125 -3.96 13.96 -4.64
N PHE A 126 -3.03 14.91 -4.54
CA PHE A 126 -3.30 16.22 -3.93
C PHE A 126 -3.36 17.35 -4.96
N ALA A 127 -3.45 17.01 -6.23
CA ALA A 127 -3.73 17.94 -7.31
C ALA A 127 -5.23 17.97 -7.63
N GLN A 128 -5.71 19.15 -8.03
CA GLN A 128 -7.12 19.32 -8.40
C GLN A 128 -7.50 18.43 -9.59
N ASN A 129 -8.75 17.98 -9.60
CA ASN A 129 -9.38 17.18 -10.67
C ASN A 129 -8.86 15.76 -10.85
N ARG A 130 -7.81 15.35 -10.14
CA ARG A 130 -7.36 13.95 -10.13
C ARG A 130 -8.05 13.17 -9.02
N ILE A 131 -8.47 11.95 -9.34
CA ILE A 131 -9.13 11.06 -8.37
C ILE A 131 -8.25 9.86 -7.97
N ILE A 132 -7.21 9.58 -8.76
CA ILE A 132 -6.26 8.50 -8.49
C ILE A 132 -4.90 8.85 -9.10
N ASP A 133 -3.81 8.47 -8.42
CA ASP A 133 -2.48 8.45 -9.00
C ASP A 133 -1.97 7.01 -9.03
N LEU A 134 -1.55 6.55 -10.21
CA LEU A 134 -1.05 5.19 -10.43
C LEU A 134 0.46 5.13 -10.19
N SER A 135 0.97 3.98 -9.78
CA SER A 135 2.39 3.69 -9.91
C SER A 135 2.82 3.67 -11.38
N GLU A 136 4.12 3.82 -11.67
CA GLU A 136 4.65 3.76 -13.03
C GLU A 136 4.25 2.45 -13.73
N GLY A 137 4.38 1.29 -13.06
CA GLY A 137 3.97 0.00 -13.61
C GLY A 137 2.47 -0.12 -13.87
N ALA A 138 1.62 0.46 -13.01
CA ALA A 138 0.18 0.48 -13.23
C ALA A 138 -0.20 1.40 -14.41
N ALA A 139 0.46 2.56 -14.54
CA ALA A 139 0.24 3.47 -15.68
C ALA A 139 0.67 2.84 -17.02
N GLU A 140 1.76 2.10 -17.01
CA GLU A 140 2.22 1.35 -18.19
C GLU A 140 1.23 0.25 -18.56
N LEU A 141 0.76 -0.53 -17.58
CA LEU A 141 -0.23 -1.59 -17.79
C LEU A 141 -1.56 -1.04 -18.32
N LEU A 142 -2.01 0.12 -17.81
CA LEU A 142 -3.22 0.80 -18.29
C LEU A 142 -3.02 1.45 -19.67
N GLY A 143 -1.78 1.72 -20.06
CA GLY A 143 -1.43 2.35 -21.34
C GLY A 143 -1.40 3.88 -21.31
N ILE A 144 -1.35 4.51 -20.13
CA ILE A 144 -1.39 5.98 -19.99
C ILE A 144 -0.03 6.60 -19.65
N ARG A 145 1.03 5.79 -19.48
CA ARG A 145 2.34 6.29 -19.04
C ARG A 145 2.90 7.39 -19.95
N GLN A 146 2.78 7.24 -21.26
CA GLN A 146 3.30 8.22 -22.23
C GLN A 146 2.49 9.52 -22.24
N GLN A 147 1.20 9.44 -21.97
CA GLN A 147 0.28 10.59 -21.94
C GLN A 147 0.43 11.42 -20.66
N GLY A 148 0.97 10.82 -19.59
CA GLY A 148 1.11 11.44 -18.26
C GLY A 148 -0.18 11.53 -17.46
N ALA A 149 -1.31 11.74 -18.12
CA ALA A 149 -2.64 11.79 -17.50
C ALA A 149 -3.71 11.26 -18.46
N ALA A 150 -4.80 10.71 -17.90
CA ALA A 150 -5.92 10.20 -18.69
C ALA A 150 -7.24 10.31 -17.94
N GLN A 151 -8.34 10.37 -18.67
CA GLN A 151 -9.68 10.24 -18.10
C GLN A 151 -9.95 8.78 -17.75
N VAL A 152 -10.42 8.54 -16.54
CA VAL A 152 -10.65 7.19 -16.03
C VAL A 152 -11.98 7.08 -15.30
N ARG A 153 -12.48 5.85 -15.21
CA ARG A 153 -13.43 5.43 -14.19
C ARG A 153 -12.66 4.65 -13.12
N VAL A 154 -12.87 4.96 -11.87
CA VAL A 154 -12.31 4.24 -10.72
C VAL A 154 -13.46 3.64 -9.93
N ARG A 155 -13.50 2.32 -9.81
CA ARG A 155 -14.53 1.58 -9.08
C ARG A 155 -13.89 0.68 -8.03
N ARG A 156 -14.32 0.80 -6.77
CA ARG A 156 -13.89 -0.12 -5.73
C ARG A 156 -14.48 -1.51 -5.94
N VAL A 157 -13.64 -2.51 -5.73
CA VAL A 157 -14.01 -3.92 -5.90
C VAL A 157 -13.46 -4.78 -4.79
N ASP A 158 -14.00 -5.99 -4.65
CA ASP A 158 -13.52 -7.03 -3.75
C ASP A 158 -13.06 -8.24 -4.58
N PRO A 159 -11.81 -8.22 -5.09
CA PRO A 159 -11.35 -9.23 -6.02
C PRO A 159 -11.06 -10.57 -5.31
N PRO A 160 -11.05 -11.69 -6.07
CA PRO A 160 -10.64 -12.99 -5.57
C PRO A 160 -9.23 -12.97 -4.98
N GLU A 161 -8.97 -13.85 -4.02
CA GLU A 161 -7.66 -13.96 -3.36
C GLU A 161 -6.50 -14.20 -4.33
N ALA A 162 -6.72 -14.92 -5.41
CA ALA A 162 -5.70 -15.12 -6.45
C ALA A 162 -5.20 -13.80 -7.05
N ASP A 163 -6.11 -12.85 -7.34
CA ASP A 163 -5.74 -11.52 -7.83
C ASP A 163 -5.06 -10.67 -6.75
N ARG A 164 -5.56 -10.72 -5.51
CA ARG A 164 -4.96 -10.03 -4.38
C ARG A 164 -3.53 -10.50 -4.13
N ALA A 165 -3.29 -11.82 -4.15
CA ALA A 165 -1.97 -12.40 -3.96
C ALA A 165 -0.99 -11.97 -5.05
N ARG A 166 -1.43 -11.90 -6.31
CA ARG A 166 -0.61 -11.38 -7.41
C ARG A 166 -0.20 -9.93 -7.18
N LEU A 167 -1.15 -9.06 -6.84
CA LEU A 167 -0.88 -7.65 -6.59
C LEU A 167 0.02 -7.42 -5.37
N ARG A 168 -0.15 -8.21 -4.29
CA ARG A 168 0.77 -8.18 -3.13
C ARG A 168 2.19 -8.62 -3.49
N ALA A 169 2.33 -9.47 -4.50
CA ALA A 169 3.63 -9.89 -5.04
C ALA A 169 4.17 -8.92 -6.13
N GLY A 170 3.52 -7.77 -6.35
CA GLY A 170 3.91 -6.80 -7.37
C GLY A 170 3.59 -7.19 -8.80
N LYS A 171 2.80 -8.26 -9.00
CA LYS A 171 2.44 -8.77 -10.33
C LYS A 171 1.06 -8.27 -10.75
N PRO A 172 0.81 -8.10 -12.07
CA PRO A 172 -0.53 -7.80 -12.56
C PRO A 172 -1.53 -8.88 -12.14
N ALA A 173 -2.76 -8.47 -11.81
CA ALA A 173 -3.89 -9.37 -11.64
C ALA A 173 -4.26 -10.05 -12.99
N MET A 174 -5.24 -10.93 -12.96
CA MET A 174 -5.79 -11.50 -14.20
C MET A 174 -6.32 -10.36 -15.09
N ALA A 175 -6.13 -10.50 -16.41
CA ALA A 175 -6.59 -9.51 -17.37
C ALA A 175 -8.11 -9.29 -17.26
N ARG A 176 -8.52 -8.04 -17.38
CA ARG A 176 -9.93 -7.65 -17.46
C ARG A 176 -10.32 -7.45 -18.91
N PRO A 177 -11.55 -7.79 -19.32
CA PRO A 177 -12.03 -7.44 -20.64
C PRO A 177 -12.07 -5.91 -20.83
N ASP A 178 -11.71 -5.45 -22.00
CA ASP A 178 -11.83 -4.03 -22.34
C ASP A 178 -13.31 -3.62 -22.41
N VAL A 179 -13.60 -2.40 -21.96
CA VAL A 179 -14.96 -1.85 -21.99
C VAL A 179 -15.27 -1.34 -23.40
N PRO A 180 -16.41 -1.75 -24.02
CA PRO A 180 -16.76 -1.33 -25.37
C PRO A 180 -16.99 0.19 -25.48
N GLN A 181 -16.74 0.77 -26.65
CA GLN A 181 -16.92 2.20 -26.91
C GLN A 181 -18.37 2.69 -26.69
N SER A 182 -19.35 1.83 -26.90
CA SER A 182 -20.77 2.12 -26.61
C SER A 182 -21.05 2.41 -25.13
N VAL A 183 -20.26 1.81 -24.22
CA VAL A 183 -20.33 2.03 -22.78
C VAL A 183 -19.46 3.22 -22.37
N LEU A 184 -18.33 3.43 -23.01
CA LEU A 184 -17.42 4.53 -22.69
C LEU A 184 -17.98 5.89 -23.09
N ALA A 185 -18.71 5.98 -24.19
CA ALA A 185 -19.27 7.24 -24.70
C ALA A 185 -20.18 7.95 -23.68
N PRO A 186 -21.15 7.29 -23.03
CA PRO A 186 -21.93 7.87 -21.93
C PRO A 186 -21.09 8.33 -20.74
N TRP A 187 -20.03 7.60 -20.38
CA TRP A 187 -19.16 8.00 -19.26
C TRP A 187 -18.36 9.25 -19.57
N ARG A 188 -17.82 9.37 -20.79
CA ARG A 188 -17.14 10.59 -21.25
C ARG A 188 -18.08 11.79 -21.25
N ALA A 189 -19.31 11.62 -21.77
CA ALA A 189 -20.31 12.68 -21.77
C ALA A 189 -20.66 13.15 -20.35
N ARG A 190 -20.85 12.21 -19.41
CA ARG A 190 -21.11 12.50 -17.99
C ARG A 190 -19.95 13.28 -17.36
N LEU A 191 -18.69 12.87 -17.59
CA LEU A 191 -17.52 13.55 -17.07
C LEU A 191 -17.41 14.97 -17.64
N ALA A 192 -17.64 15.16 -18.94
CA ALA A 192 -17.63 16.46 -19.59
C ALA A 192 -18.72 17.40 -19.03
N ALA A 193 -19.94 16.90 -18.83
CA ALA A 193 -21.03 17.65 -18.23
C ALA A 193 -20.71 18.08 -16.78
N TYR A 194 -20.13 17.17 -15.96
CA TYR A 194 -19.69 17.48 -14.62
C TYR A 194 -18.65 18.61 -14.60
N ARG A 195 -17.64 18.56 -15.45
CA ARG A 195 -16.61 19.60 -15.57
C ARG A 195 -17.19 20.96 -16.01
N ALA A 196 -18.10 20.95 -16.96
CA ALA A 196 -18.77 22.18 -17.41
C ALA A 196 -19.59 22.83 -16.29
N SER A 197 -20.21 22.06 -15.40
CA SER A 197 -20.95 22.58 -14.25
C SER A 197 -20.01 23.23 -13.21
N GLN A 198 -18.84 22.64 -12.95
CA GLN A 198 -17.85 23.20 -12.03
C GLN A 198 -17.23 24.51 -12.54
N GLY A 199 -16.94 24.61 -13.85
CA GLY A 199 -16.41 25.82 -14.46
C GLY A 199 -17.38 27.03 -14.38
N ARG A 200 -18.69 26.80 -14.45
CA ARG A 200 -19.70 27.86 -14.30
C ARG A 200 -19.86 28.34 -12.86
N GLY A 201 -19.62 27.49 -11.87
CA GLY A 201 -19.67 27.88 -10.44
C GLY A 201 -18.50 28.75 -9.99
N GLY A 202 -17.32 28.60 -10.61
CA GLY A 202 -16.12 29.39 -10.32
C GLY A 202 -16.13 30.82 -10.91
N ALA A 203 -16.91 31.07 -11.95
CA ALA A 203 -16.99 32.37 -12.62
C ALA A 203 -17.98 33.36 -11.95
N ARG A 204 -18.67 32.95 -10.87
CA ARG A 204 -19.67 33.76 -10.15
C ARG A 204 -19.22 34.19 -8.74
N ARG A 205 -17.92 34.05 -8.40
CA ARG A 205 -17.39 34.53 -7.11
C ARG A 205 -16.39 35.65 -7.28
#